data_0b0c7aafcc1bf97fdf4b689eb3101276
#
_entry.id   0b0c7aafcc1bf97fdf4b689eb3101276
#
_cell.length_a   1.000
_cell.length_b   1.000
_cell.length_c   1.000
_cell.angle_alpha   90.00
_cell.angle_beta   90.00
_cell.angle_gamma   90.00
#
_symmetry.space_group_name_H-M   'P 1'
#
loop_
_entity.id
_entity.type
_entity.pdbx_description
1 polymer ?
#
loop_
_entity_poly.entity_id
_entity_poly.type
_entity_poly.pdbx_seq_one_letter_code
_entity_poly.pdbx_strand_id
1 'polypeptide(L)'
;HGLLGTKSDWQKVIENLPHFRCLSLDLPFHGENKAIAVEDFEQTAQFLESQIQSLIKDEPYILIGYSLGGRIAQYYALQAQVQRGNLQAVILEGANLGLQSEKEKQSRLVNDKMWAERFFHENPETVLEDWYKQPVFSHLNEQQRKALIEKRKVNCGANIGNMLLATSLAKQPDFREKVRSSLLPFFYFCGERDRKFRQMAEDNQLDLTIIPDAGHNAHLENPTYFAEKIEN
;
A
#
# COMPACT_ATOMS: atom_id res chain seq x y z
N HIS A 1 -1.43 5.06 -0.84
CA HIS A 1 -0.53 5.07 0.33
C HIS A 1 -0.65 3.78 1.14
N GLY A 2 0.34 3.49 2.03
CA GLY A 2 0.31 2.36 2.95
C GLY A 2 -0.51 2.62 4.22
N LEU A 3 -0.60 1.62 5.11
CA LEU A 3 -1.19 1.79 6.44
C LEU A 3 -0.47 2.93 7.17
N LEU A 4 -1.20 3.75 7.92
CA LEU A 4 -0.71 4.97 8.56
C LEU A 4 -0.35 6.13 7.59
N GLY A 5 -0.36 5.91 6.28
CA GLY A 5 -0.07 6.92 5.27
C GLY A 5 -1.22 7.89 5.02
N THR A 6 -0.96 8.82 4.12
CA THR A 6 -1.97 9.71 3.54
C THR A 6 -1.61 10.01 2.07
N LYS A 7 -2.53 10.62 1.33
CA LYS A 7 -2.26 11.07 -0.04
C LYS A 7 -1.03 11.97 -0.16
N SER A 8 -0.68 12.71 0.90
CA SER A 8 0.51 13.58 0.92
C SER A 8 1.84 12.84 0.86
N ASP A 9 1.86 11.53 1.08
CA ASP A 9 3.08 10.74 0.96
C ASP A 9 3.59 10.68 -0.49
N TRP A 10 2.71 10.87 -1.47
CA TRP A 10 3.03 10.89 -2.88
C TRP A 10 3.50 12.24 -3.43
N GLN A 11 3.44 13.31 -2.61
CA GLN A 11 3.68 14.67 -3.06
C GLN A 11 5.02 14.84 -3.80
N LYS A 12 6.10 14.28 -3.24
CA LYS A 12 7.44 14.39 -3.86
C LYS A 12 7.57 13.60 -5.17
N VAL A 13 6.87 12.48 -5.31
CA VAL A 13 6.81 11.73 -6.58
C VAL A 13 6.04 12.54 -7.62
N ILE A 14 4.89 13.10 -7.22
CA ILE A 14 4.03 13.94 -8.09
C ILE A 14 4.80 15.16 -8.62
N GLU A 15 5.59 15.82 -7.78
CA GLU A 15 6.44 16.96 -8.17
C GLU A 15 7.48 16.59 -9.24
N ASN A 16 7.87 15.32 -9.31
CA ASN A 16 8.80 14.80 -10.32
C ASN A 16 8.10 14.20 -11.56
N LEU A 17 6.77 14.34 -11.68
CA LEU A 17 5.96 13.85 -12.80
C LEU A 17 5.20 14.99 -13.51
N PRO A 18 5.89 16.04 -14.02
CA PRO A 18 5.23 17.25 -14.53
C PRO A 18 4.39 17.00 -15.79
N HIS A 19 4.61 15.89 -16.48
CA HIS A 19 3.90 15.55 -17.71
C HIS A 19 2.65 14.69 -17.49
N PHE A 20 2.41 14.25 -16.24
CA PHE A 20 1.25 13.46 -15.86
C PHE A 20 0.25 14.25 -15.03
N ARG A 21 -1.02 14.00 -15.26
CA ARG A 21 -2.07 14.38 -14.32
C ARG A 21 -2.10 13.37 -13.18
N CYS A 22 -1.44 13.69 -12.08
CA CYS A 22 -1.37 12.83 -10.92
C CYS A 22 -2.51 13.12 -9.94
N LEU A 23 -3.18 12.07 -9.47
CA LEU A 23 -4.23 12.14 -8.46
C LEU A 23 -3.86 11.21 -7.31
N SER A 24 -3.76 11.73 -6.11
CA SER A 24 -3.51 10.95 -4.90
C SER A 24 -4.75 10.93 -4.00
N LEU A 25 -5.06 9.76 -3.44
CA LEU A 25 -6.25 9.53 -2.64
C LEU A 25 -5.88 9.12 -1.21
N ASP A 26 -6.65 9.58 -0.23
CA ASP A 26 -6.65 8.99 1.09
C ASP A 26 -7.54 7.73 1.08
N LEU A 27 -7.05 6.64 1.66
CA LEU A 27 -7.83 5.42 1.86
C LEU A 27 -8.90 5.63 2.94
N PRO A 28 -9.95 4.80 3.00
CA PRO A 28 -10.87 4.81 4.13
C PRO A 28 -10.13 4.79 5.47
N PHE A 29 -10.70 5.39 6.49
CA PHE A 29 -10.11 5.56 7.82
C PHE A 29 -8.85 6.45 7.89
N HIS A 30 -8.37 7.01 6.77
CA HIS A 30 -7.16 7.85 6.71
C HIS A 30 -7.46 9.26 6.20
N GLY A 31 -6.64 10.21 6.62
CA GLY A 31 -6.62 11.58 6.11
C GLY A 31 -7.99 12.24 6.02
N GLU A 32 -8.36 12.73 4.85
CA GLU A 32 -9.67 13.35 4.60
C GLU A 32 -10.81 12.33 4.62
N ASN A 33 -10.51 11.04 4.41
CA ASN A 33 -11.47 9.95 4.41
C ASN A 33 -11.56 9.21 5.76
N LYS A 34 -11.07 9.81 6.84
CA LYS A 34 -11.07 9.23 8.19
C LYS A 34 -12.45 8.82 8.72
N ALA A 35 -13.51 9.43 8.21
CA ALA A 35 -14.90 9.10 8.58
C ALA A 35 -15.52 8.01 7.69
N ILE A 36 -14.86 7.61 6.61
CA ILE A 36 -15.32 6.55 5.72
C ILE A 36 -14.93 5.19 6.33
N ALA A 37 -15.93 4.42 6.71
CA ALA A 37 -15.75 3.08 7.26
C ALA A 37 -15.92 2.01 6.17
N VAL A 38 -15.11 0.96 6.24
CA VAL A 38 -15.19 -0.24 5.39
C VAL A 38 -14.95 -1.49 6.23
N GLU A 39 -15.51 -2.62 5.84
CA GLU A 39 -15.42 -3.87 6.59
C GLU A 39 -14.47 -4.89 5.95
N ASP A 40 -14.16 -4.71 4.66
CA ASP A 40 -13.33 -5.64 3.89
C ASP A 40 -12.68 -5.01 2.65
N PHE A 41 -11.97 -5.83 1.88
CA PHE A 41 -11.35 -5.43 0.63
C PHE A 41 -12.38 -5.03 -0.45
N GLU A 42 -13.54 -5.68 -0.47
CA GLU A 42 -14.57 -5.40 -1.49
C GLU A 42 -15.15 -4.00 -1.30
N GLN A 43 -15.55 -3.64 -0.09
CA GLN A 43 -16.02 -2.28 0.21
C GLN A 43 -14.93 -1.23 -0.02
N THR A 44 -13.66 -1.59 0.27
CA THR A 44 -12.53 -0.70 -0.01
C THR A 44 -12.34 -0.50 -1.52
N ALA A 45 -12.53 -1.55 -2.32
CA ALA A 45 -12.45 -1.47 -3.79
C ALA A 45 -13.62 -0.67 -4.39
N GLN A 46 -14.84 -0.81 -3.84
CA GLN A 46 -16.00 -0.02 -4.23
C GLN A 46 -15.81 1.47 -3.91
N PHE A 47 -15.23 1.77 -2.75
CA PHE A 47 -14.82 3.14 -2.43
C PHE A 47 -13.84 3.67 -3.48
N LEU A 48 -12.79 2.91 -3.82
CA LEU A 48 -11.81 3.29 -4.83
C LEU A 48 -12.47 3.51 -6.21
N GLU A 49 -13.37 2.62 -6.62
CA GLU A 49 -14.17 2.78 -7.84
C GLU A 49 -14.89 4.12 -7.87
N SER A 50 -15.61 4.45 -6.80
CA SER A 50 -16.37 5.71 -6.73
C SER A 50 -15.49 6.94 -6.88
N GLN A 51 -14.28 6.92 -6.28
CA GLN A 51 -13.30 8.00 -6.40
C GLN A 51 -12.76 8.09 -7.85
N ILE A 52 -12.37 6.96 -8.43
CA ILE A 52 -11.86 6.90 -9.81
C ILE A 52 -12.90 7.41 -10.79
N GLN A 53 -14.13 6.92 -10.72
CA GLN A 53 -15.21 7.35 -11.61
C GLN A 53 -15.50 8.85 -11.49
N SER A 54 -15.47 9.39 -10.27
CA SER A 54 -15.68 10.82 -10.03
C SER A 54 -14.56 11.70 -10.60
N LEU A 55 -13.29 11.27 -10.47
CA LEU A 55 -12.12 12.10 -10.75
C LEU A 55 -11.55 11.89 -12.16
N ILE A 56 -11.61 10.66 -12.68
CA ILE A 56 -10.94 10.25 -13.93
C ILE A 56 -11.97 10.01 -15.05
N LYS A 57 -13.17 9.54 -14.70
CA LYS A 57 -14.21 9.14 -15.68
C LYS A 57 -13.66 8.03 -16.60
N ASP A 58 -13.66 8.27 -17.91
CA ASP A 58 -13.23 7.32 -18.94
C ASP A 58 -11.79 7.54 -19.43
N GLU A 59 -11.06 8.48 -18.82
CA GLU A 59 -9.65 8.73 -19.19
C GLU A 59 -8.78 7.50 -18.86
N PRO A 60 -7.77 7.18 -19.69
CA PRO A 60 -6.84 6.11 -19.37
C PRO A 60 -6.00 6.47 -18.14
N TYR A 61 -5.78 5.51 -17.26
CA TYR A 61 -5.00 5.73 -16.05
C TYR A 61 -4.15 4.52 -15.64
N ILE A 62 -3.11 4.80 -14.88
CA ILE A 62 -2.27 3.83 -14.19
C ILE A 62 -2.59 3.91 -12.71
N LEU A 63 -2.79 2.77 -12.06
CA LEU A 63 -3.05 2.69 -10.62
C LEU A 63 -1.76 2.34 -9.89
N ILE A 64 -1.33 3.19 -8.97
CA ILE A 64 -0.10 2.99 -8.19
C ILE A 64 -0.49 2.78 -6.73
N GLY A 65 0.04 1.74 -6.10
CA GLY A 65 -0.23 1.45 -4.70
C GLY A 65 0.99 0.96 -3.93
N TYR A 66 1.21 1.55 -2.75
CA TYR A 66 2.27 1.16 -1.83
C TYR A 66 1.73 0.29 -0.70
N SER A 67 2.40 -0.84 -0.42
CA SER A 67 2.13 -1.74 0.71
C SER A 67 0.63 -2.10 0.83
N LEU A 68 -0.12 -1.58 1.80
CA LEU A 68 -1.57 -1.74 1.90
C LEU A 68 -2.28 -1.23 0.63
N GLY A 69 -1.92 -0.05 0.13
CA GLY A 69 -2.47 0.51 -1.11
C GLY A 69 -2.21 -0.39 -2.31
N GLY A 70 -1.04 -1.03 -2.39
CA GLY A 70 -0.73 -2.00 -3.44
C GLY A 70 -1.56 -3.28 -3.31
N ARG A 71 -1.87 -3.75 -2.09
CA ARG A 71 -2.76 -4.89 -1.87
C ARG A 71 -4.21 -4.58 -2.28
N ILE A 72 -4.66 -3.36 -1.99
CA ILE A 72 -5.97 -2.87 -2.44
C ILE A 72 -6.01 -2.74 -3.97
N ALA A 73 -4.95 -2.21 -4.59
CA ALA A 73 -4.83 -2.10 -6.05
C ALA A 73 -4.89 -3.48 -6.73
N GLN A 74 -4.22 -4.50 -6.19
CA GLN A 74 -4.32 -5.89 -6.66
C GLN A 74 -5.76 -6.41 -6.57
N TYR A 75 -6.40 -6.22 -5.40
CA TYR A 75 -7.78 -6.67 -5.20
C TYR A 75 -8.73 -5.97 -6.16
N TYR A 76 -8.63 -4.67 -6.29
CA TYR A 76 -9.41 -3.85 -7.23
C TYR A 76 -9.26 -4.34 -8.67
N ALA A 77 -8.02 -4.56 -9.13
CA ALA A 77 -7.73 -4.93 -10.50
C ALA A 77 -8.11 -6.39 -10.84
N LEU A 78 -7.98 -7.32 -9.89
CA LEU A 78 -8.01 -8.76 -10.16
C LEU A 78 -9.22 -9.51 -9.58
N GLN A 79 -9.89 -8.97 -8.58
CA GLN A 79 -10.90 -9.70 -7.81
C GLN A 79 -12.21 -8.95 -7.63
N ALA A 80 -12.18 -7.65 -7.33
CA ALA A 80 -13.35 -6.88 -6.96
C ALA A 80 -14.44 -6.85 -8.03
N GLN A 81 -15.69 -6.80 -7.59
CA GLN A 81 -16.87 -6.66 -8.46
C GLN A 81 -17.16 -5.18 -8.73
N VAL A 82 -16.26 -4.52 -9.44
CA VAL A 82 -16.25 -3.08 -9.70
C VAL A 82 -16.01 -2.78 -11.18
N GLN A 83 -16.41 -1.58 -11.61
CA GLN A 83 -16.07 -1.06 -12.94
C GLN A 83 -14.68 -0.41 -12.88
N ARG A 84 -13.71 -0.99 -13.57
CA ARG A 84 -12.31 -0.53 -13.55
C ARG A 84 -12.05 0.63 -14.49
N GLY A 85 -13.06 1.05 -15.27
CA GLY A 85 -12.89 2.09 -16.28
C GLY A 85 -11.78 1.74 -17.27
N ASN A 86 -10.98 2.74 -17.63
CA ASN A 86 -9.90 2.59 -18.60
C ASN A 86 -8.53 2.37 -17.91
N LEU A 87 -8.46 1.40 -16.98
CA LEU A 87 -7.22 1.03 -16.28
C LEU A 87 -6.23 0.38 -17.26
N GLN A 88 -5.06 0.98 -17.43
CA GLN A 88 -4.03 0.56 -18.37
C GLN A 88 -2.93 -0.30 -17.75
N ALA A 89 -2.58 -0.03 -16.50
CA ALA A 89 -1.54 -0.77 -15.78
C ALA A 89 -1.68 -0.58 -14.26
N VAL A 90 -1.02 -1.46 -13.51
CA VAL A 90 -0.90 -1.36 -12.04
C VAL A 90 0.59 -1.36 -11.67
N ILE A 91 1.00 -0.40 -10.85
CA ILE A 91 2.33 -0.37 -10.23
C ILE A 91 2.17 -0.70 -8.75
N LEU A 92 2.84 -1.75 -8.31
CA LEU A 92 2.82 -2.22 -6.92
C LEU A 92 4.16 -1.88 -6.26
N GLU A 93 4.14 -1.16 -5.17
CA GLU A 93 5.34 -0.91 -4.38
C GLU A 93 5.29 -1.68 -3.07
N GLY A 94 6.24 -2.57 -2.83
CA GLY A 94 6.39 -3.30 -1.57
C GLY A 94 5.10 -4.02 -1.10
N ALA A 95 4.28 -4.48 -2.04
CA ALA A 95 2.96 -5.05 -1.76
C ALA A 95 3.00 -6.59 -1.76
N ASN A 96 2.42 -7.20 -0.72
CA ASN A 96 2.32 -8.65 -0.63
C ASN A 96 1.30 -9.19 -1.65
N LEU A 97 1.62 -10.32 -2.29
CA LEU A 97 0.75 -10.97 -3.28
C LEU A 97 -0.34 -11.86 -2.66
N GLY A 98 -0.38 -11.97 -1.34
CA GLY A 98 -1.26 -12.87 -0.58
C GLY A 98 -0.48 -13.95 0.17
N LEU A 99 -1.12 -14.63 1.10
CA LEU A 99 -0.57 -15.75 1.87
C LEU A 99 -1.00 -17.07 1.23
N GLN A 100 -0.08 -18.06 1.21
CA GLN A 100 -0.30 -19.31 0.50
C GLN A 100 -0.97 -20.40 1.34
N SER A 101 -0.75 -20.41 2.65
CA SER A 101 -1.29 -21.43 3.53
C SER A 101 -2.28 -20.89 4.54
N GLU A 102 -3.24 -21.72 4.94
CA GLU A 102 -4.18 -21.39 6.01
C GLU A 102 -3.48 -21.15 7.35
N LYS A 103 -2.37 -21.83 7.61
CA LYS A 103 -1.55 -21.62 8.81
C LYS A 103 -0.96 -20.20 8.83
N GLU A 104 -0.43 -19.71 7.69
CA GLU A 104 0.07 -18.35 7.58
C GLU A 104 -1.05 -17.32 7.76
N LYS A 105 -2.22 -17.56 7.13
CA LYS A 105 -3.38 -16.70 7.28
C LYS A 105 -3.85 -16.62 8.73
N GLN A 106 -3.96 -17.75 9.42
CA GLN A 106 -4.34 -17.77 10.84
C GLN A 106 -3.33 -17.02 11.71
N SER A 107 -2.04 -17.27 11.54
CA SER A 107 -0.98 -16.58 12.27
C SER A 107 -1.00 -15.07 12.00
N ARG A 108 -1.23 -14.70 10.74
CA ARG A 108 -1.34 -13.30 10.34
C ARG A 108 -2.57 -12.62 10.93
N LEU A 109 -3.70 -13.29 10.95
CA LEU A 109 -4.93 -12.74 11.53
C LEU A 109 -4.79 -12.48 13.04
N VAL A 110 -4.14 -13.40 13.75
CA VAL A 110 -3.84 -13.23 15.19
C VAL A 110 -2.94 -12.02 15.40
N ASN A 111 -1.88 -11.88 14.59
CA ASN A 111 -0.97 -10.75 14.67
C ASN A 111 -1.66 -9.42 14.33
N ASP A 112 -2.49 -9.37 13.29
CA ASP A 112 -3.21 -8.15 12.91
C ASP A 112 -4.24 -7.75 13.98
N LYS A 113 -4.93 -8.71 14.61
CA LYS A 113 -5.81 -8.46 15.76
C LYS A 113 -5.03 -7.88 16.95
N MET A 114 -3.88 -8.45 17.28
CA MET A 114 -3.03 -7.93 18.36
C MET A 114 -2.63 -6.46 18.12
N TRP A 115 -2.22 -6.12 16.91
CA TRP A 115 -1.90 -4.74 16.56
C TRP A 115 -3.12 -3.83 16.58
N ALA A 116 -4.28 -4.30 16.09
CA ALA A 116 -5.52 -3.54 16.12
C ALA A 116 -5.95 -3.23 17.56
N GLU A 117 -5.89 -4.20 18.47
CA GLU A 117 -6.18 -4.00 19.89
C GLU A 117 -5.26 -2.93 20.51
N ARG A 118 -3.98 -2.95 20.18
CA ARG A 118 -3.04 -1.92 20.61
C ARG A 118 -3.43 -0.54 20.08
N PHE A 119 -3.77 -0.44 18.77
CA PHE A 119 -4.24 0.82 18.18
C PHE A 119 -5.57 1.31 18.77
N PHE A 120 -6.44 0.42 19.23
CA PHE A 120 -7.70 0.80 19.89
C PHE A 120 -7.50 1.36 21.30
N HIS A 121 -6.53 0.85 22.05
CA HIS A 121 -6.50 1.02 23.50
C HIS A 121 -5.23 1.67 24.06
N GLU A 122 -4.12 1.67 23.32
CA GLU A 122 -2.85 2.23 23.77
C GLU A 122 -2.62 3.64 23.22
N ASN A 123 -1.65 4.34 23.82
CA ASN A 123 -1.19 5.62 23.31
C ASN A 123 -0.61 5.44 21.88
N PRO A 124 -1.08 6.22 20.89
CA PRO A 124 -0.64 6.08 19.51
C PRO A 124 0.89 6.15 19.31
N GLU A 125 1.56 7.03 20.04
CA GLU A 125 3.02 7.19 19.94
C GLU A 125 3.75 5.91 20.37
N THR A 126 3.33 5.31 21.50
CA THR A 126 3.90 4.03 21.98
C THR A 126 3.69 2.91 20.98
N VAL A 127 2.49 2.82 20.38
CA VAL A 127 2.20 1.81 19.37
C VAL A 127 3.07 2.02 18.13
N LEU A 128 3.24 3.27 17.68
CA LEU A 128 4.06 3.61 16.52
C LEU A 128 5.55 3.33 16.75
N GLU A 129 6.07 3.57 17.96
CA GLU A 129 7.44 3.22 18.31
C GLU A 129 7.73 1.73 18.10
N ASP A 130 6.80 0.87 18.53
CA ASP A 130 6.92 -0.58 18.31
C ASP A 130 6.61 -0.99 16.88
N TRP A 131 5.65 -0.35 16.23
CA TRP A 131 5.31 -0.60 14.83
C TRP A 131 6.53 -0.43 13.92
N TYR A 132 7.29 0.64 14.10
CA TYR A 132 8.47 0.94 13.28
C TYR A 132 9.75 0.16 13.69
N LYS A 133 9.66 -0.71 14.71
CA LYS A 133 10.71 -1.71 15.03
C LYS A 133 10.53 -3.01 14.24
N GLN A 134 9.42 -3.19 13.50
CA GLN A 134 9.20 -4.40 12.72
C GLN A 134 10.31 -4.59 11.65
N PRO A 135 10.66 -5.84 11.31
CA PRO A 135 11.78 -6.14 10.40
C PRO A 135 11.73 -5.43 9.05
N VAL A 136 10.54 -5.17 8.52
CA VAL A 136 10.35 -4.45 7.24
C VAL A 136 10.88 -3.01 7.29
N PHE A 137 10.99 -2.42 8.48
CA PHE A 137 11.53 -1.06 8.72
C PHE A 137 12.95 -1.06 9.29
N SER A 138 13.64 -2.21 9.31
CA SER A 138 14.97 -2.34 9.91
C SER A 138 16.05 -1.48 9.25
N HIS A 139 15.84 -1.03 8.01
CA HIS A 139 16.72 -0.13 7.28
C HIS A 139 16.66 1.32 7.78
N LEU A 140 15.62 1.70 8.52
CA LEU A 140 15.46 3.06 9.04
C LEU A 140 16.42 3.30 10.23
N ASN A 141 17.16 4.39 10.18
CA ASN A 141 17.89 4.87 11.32
C ASN A 141 16.94 5.53 12.36
N GLU A 142 17.46 5.87 13.53
CA GLU A 142 16.68 6.45 14.62
C GLU A 142 16.01 7.78 14.24
N GLN A 143 16.72 8.65 13.52
CA GLN A 143 16.19 9.95 13.09
C GLN A 143 15.05 9.78 12.09
N GLN A 144 15.20 8.89 11.09
CA GLN A 144 14.17 8.58 10.12
C GLN A 144 12.93 7.97 10.79
N ARG A 145 13.13 7.07 11.75
CA ARG A 145 12.03 6.46 12.53
C ARG A 145 11.27 7.50 13.33
N LYS A 146 11.96 8.39 14.05
CA LYS A 146 11.33 9.49 14.78
C LYS A 146 10.54 10.42 13.87
N ALA A 147 11.08 10.79 12.72
CA ALA A 147 10.37 11.61 11.73
C ALA A 147 9.09 10.95 11.21
N LEU A 148 9.12 9.64 10.97
CA LEU A 148 7.92 8.90 10.59
C LEU A 148 6.88 8.85 11.71
N ILE A 149 7.28 8.57 12.95
CA ILE A 149 6.38 8.56 14.11
C ILE A 149 5.69 9.91 14.25
N GLU A 150 6.44 11.01 14.21
CA GLU A 150 5.87 12.38 14.24
C GLU A 150 4.84 12.60 13.14
N LYS A 151 5.13 12.17 11.93
CA LYS A 151 4.23 12.29 10.79
C LYS A 151 2.95 11.45 10.96
N ARG A 152 3.04 10.28 11.61
CA ARG A 152 1.95 9.29 11.71
C ARG A 152 1.09 9.41 12.97
N LYS A 153 1.57 10.06 14.03
CA LYS A 153 0.83 10.20 15.29
C LYS A 153 -0.47 11.00 15.18
N VAL A 154 -0.68 11.70 14.07
CA VAL A 154 -1.93 12.41 13.78
C VAL A 154 -3.09 11.48 13.41
N ASN A 155 -2.81 10.21 13.10
CA ASN A 155 -3.83 9.23 12.79
C ASN A 155 -4.64 8.87 14.05
N CYS A 156 -5.95 8.68 13.88
CA CYS A 156 -6.78 8.10 14.92
C CYS A 156 -6.46 6.61 15.07
N GLY A 157 -6.03 6.18 16.24
CA GLY A 157 -5.66 4.79 16.51
C GLY A 157 -6.78 3.81 16.17
N ALA A 158 -8.02 4.10 16.59
CA ALA A 158 -9.18 3.26 16.28
C ALA A 158 -9.39 3.10 14.75
N ASN A 159 -9.18 4.15 13.99
CA ASN A 159 -9.29 4.10 12.52
C ASN A 159 -8.23 3.17 11.91
N ILE A 160 -7.00 3.24 12.40
CA ILE A 160 -5.92 2.37 11.94
C ILE A 160 -6.18 0.90 12.30
N GLY A 161 -6.66 0.64 13.52
CA GLY A 161 -7.07 -0.70 13.94
C GLY A 161 -8.19 -1.26 13.06
N ASN A 162 -9.22 -0.45 12.77
CA ASN A 162 -10.31 -0.84 11.87
C ASN A 162 -9.83 -1.15 10.46
N MET A 163 -8.99 -0.30 9.87
CA MET A 163 -8.43 -0.54 8.53
C MET A 163 -7.58 -1.81 8.49
N LEU A 164 -6.78 -2.03 9.53
CA LEU A 164 -5.95 -3.23 9.65
C LEU A 164 -6.79 -4.51 9.68
N LEU A 165 -7.92 -4.50 10.39
CA LEU A 165 -8.85 -5.63 10.46
C LEU A 165 -9.67 -5.81 9.17
N ALA A 166 -10.15 -4.72 8.58
CA ALA A 166 -10.90 -4.74 7.32
C ALA A 166 -10.06 -5.34 6.20
N THR A 167 -8.79 -4.93 6.10
CA THR A 167 -7.88 -5.31 5.03
C THR A 167 -6.69 -6.15 5.51
N SER A 168 -6.90 -7.01 6.53
CA SER A 168 -5.88 -7.94 6.98
C SER A 168 -5.32 -8.75 5.80
N LEU A 169 -3.99 -8.93 5.77
CA LEU A 169 -3.36 -9.79 4.75
C LEU A 169 -3.89 -11.23 4.80
N ALA A 170 -4.39 -11.66 5.94
CA ALA A 170 -5.05 -12.96 6.08
C ALA A 170 -6.34 -13.10 5.25
N LYS A 171 -7.00 -11.98 4.95
CA LYS A 171 -8.24 -11.93 4.15
C LYS A 171 -7.97 -11.73 2.65
N GLN A 172 -6.73 -11.40 2.29
CA GLN A 172 -6.35 -11.20 0.88
C GLN A 172 -6.24 -12.55 0.17
N PRO A 173 -6.85 -12.74 -1.01
CA PRO A 173 -6.56 -13.87 -1.88
C PRO A 173 -5.08 -13.92 -2.28
N ASP A 174 -4.58 -15.11 -2.62
CA ASP A 174 -3.28 -15.22 -3.28
C ASP A 174 -3.41 -14.80 -4.75
N PHE A 175 -2.72 -13.73 -5.10
CA PHE A 175 -2.78 -13.15 -6.43
C PHE A 175 -1.58 -13.51 -7.32
N ARG A 176 -0.64 -14.36 -6.86
CA ARG A 176 0.57 -14.69 -7.63
C ARG A 176 0.29 -15.13 -9.05
N GLU A 177 -0.61 -16.09 -9.21
CA GLU A 177 -0.97 -16.60 -10.53
C GLU A 177 -1.75 -15.56 -11.34
N LYS A 178 -2.71 -14.87 -10.73
CA LYS A 178 -3.50 -13.85 -11.40
C LYS A 178 -2.65 -12.68 -11.92
N VAL A 179 -1.65 -12.25 -11.14
CA VAL A 179 -0.71 -11.19 -11.58
C VAL A 179 0.12 -11.68 -12.77
N ARG A 180 0.66 -12.90 -12.73
CA ARG A 180 1.49 -13.45 -13.81
C ARG A 180 0.70 -13.70 -15.10
N SER A 181 -0.55 -14.13 -15.00
CA SER A 181 -1.40 -14.46 -16.16
C SER A 181 -2.27 -13.29 -16.64
N SER A 182 -2.19 -12.14 -15.99
CA SER A 182 -3.00 -10.97 -16.33
C SER A 182 -2.61 -10.39 -17.68
N LEU A 183 -3.64 -10.04 -18.49
CA LEU A 183 -3.44 -9.20 -19.67
C LEU A 183 -3.22 -7.73 -19.32
N LEU A 184 -3.67 -7.31 -18.13
CA LEU A 184 -3.37 -6.00 -17.58
C LEU A 184 -1.91 -6.03 -17.07
N PRO A 185 -1.04 -5.12 -17.52
CA PRO A 185 0.34 -5.06 -17.04
C PRO A 185 0.43 -4.77 -15.54
N PHE A 186 1.28 -5.53 -14.84
CA PHE A 186 1.65 -5.31 -13.45
C PHE A 186 3.16 -5.09 -13.35
N PHE A 187 3.57 -3.93 -12.87
CA PHE A 187 4.94 -3.59 -12.54
C PHE A 187 5.15 -3.64 -11.04
N TYR A 188 6.30 -4.12 -10.61
CA TYR A 188 6.60 -4.23 -9.18
C TYR A 188 7.82 -3.40 -8.82
N PHE A 189 7.62 -2.36 -8.01
CA PHE A 189 8.68 -1.49 -7.53
C PHE A 189 9.09 -1.88 -6.11
N CYS A 190 10.38 -1.93 -5.85
CA CYS A 190 10.91 -2.35 -4.55
C CYS A 190 12.19 -1.59 -4.24
N GLY A 191 12.32 -1.10 -3.03
CA GLY A 191 13.57 -0.51 -2.57
C GLY A 191 14.69 -1.55 -2.50
N GLU A 192 15.90 -1.16 -2.84
CA GLU A 192 17.10 -2.00 -2.82
C GLU A 192 17.32 -2.70 -1.49
N ARG A 193 16.97 -2.02 -0.38
CA ARG A 193 17.14 -2.49 1.00
C ARG A 193 15.94 -3.29 1.53
N ASP A 194 14.84 -3.36 0.79
CA ASP A 194 13.66 -4.17 1.15
C ASP A 194 13.83 -5.62 0.71
N ARG A 195 14.69 -6.35 1.38
CA ARG A 195 15.06 -7.74 1.04
C ARG A 195 13.85 -8.67 0.93
N LYS A 196 12.88 -8.51 1.82
CA LYS A 196 11.69 -9.37 1.88
C LYS A 196 10.86 -9.27 0.61
N PHE A 197 10.52 -8.06 0.21
CA PHE A 197 9.63 -7.84 -0.93
C PHE A 197 10.37 -7.96 -2.26
N ARG A 198 11.66 -7.64 -2.28
CA ARG A 198 12.53 -7.96 -3.41
C ARG A 198 12.57 -9.46 -3.69
N GLN A 199 12.88 -10.27 -2.67
CA GLN A 199 12.90 -11.73 -2.81
C GLN A 199 11.55 -12.29 -3.27
N MET A 200 10.44 -11.79 -2.71
CA MET A 200 9.10 -12.19 -3.13
C MET A 200 8.86 -11.88 -4.62
N ALA A 201 9.29 -10.72 -5.10
CA ALA A 201 9.13 -10.35 -6.51
C ALA A 201 9.98 -11.23 -7.43
N GLU A 202 11.24 -11.49 -7.06
CA GLU A 202 12.17 -12.38 -7.78
C GLU A 202 11.63 -13.82 -7.84
N ASP A 203 11.19 -14.38 -6.70
CA ASP A 203 10.64 -15.75 -6.61
C ASP A 203 9.38 -15.93 -7.47
N ASN A 204 8.63 -14.86 -7.67
CA ASN A 204 7.41 -14.88 -8.48
C ASN A 204 7.59 -14.34 -9.90
N GLN A 205 8.82 -14.05 -10.31
CA GLN A 205 9.18 -13.57 -11.66
C GLN A 205 8.35 -12.35 -12.10
N LEU A 206 8.14 -11.40 -11.17
CA LEU A 206 7.45 -10.17 -11.46
C LEU A 206 8.34 -9.24 -12.30
N ASP A 207 7.71 -8.32 -13.02
CA ASP A 207 8.41 -7.21 -13.69
C ASP A 207 8.92 -6.23 -12.62
N LEU A 208 10.14 -6.49 -12.15
CA LEU A 208 10.72 -5.87 -10.96
C LEU A 208 11.64 -4.70 -11.31
N THR A 209 11.30 -3.54 -10.78
CA THR A 209 12.15 -2.35 -10.76
C THR A 209 12.71 -2.12 -9.37
N ILE A 210 14.03 -2.08 -9.24
CA ILE A 210 14.74 -1.78 -8.00
C ILE A 210 14.96 -0.27 -7.87
N ILE A 211 14.52 0.30 -6.76
CA ILE A 211 14.75 1.71 -6.42
C ILE A 211 15.99 1.79 -5.52
N PRO A 212 17.08 2.40 -5.99
CA PRO A 212 18.34 2.47 -5.25
C PRO A 212 18.19 3.33 -4.00
N ASP A 213 19.04 3.07 -3.02
CA ASP A 213 19.11 3.79 -1.74
C ASP A 213 17.82 3.83 -0.92
N ALA A 214 16.85 2.99 -1.25
CA ALA A 214 15.55 2.94 -0.62
C ALA A 214 15.27 1.59 0.06
N GLY A 215 14.47 1.63 1.11
CA GLY A 215 13.90 0.47 1.78
C GLY A 215 12.42 0.30 1.44
N HIS A 216 11.61 -0.02 2.44
CA HIS A 216 10.19 -0.33 2.22
C HIS A 216 9.33 0.86 1.73
N ASN A 217 9.73 2.09 2.07
CA ASN A 217 9.03 3.32 1.62
C ASN A 217 9.78 3.96 0.44
N ALA A 218 9.97 3.24 -0.66
CA ALA A 218 10.84 3.68 -1.75
C ALA A 218 10.38 5.01 -2.38
N HIS A 219 9.07 5.24 -2.51
CA HIS A 219 8.49 6.50 -2.99
C HIS A 219 8.80 7.71 -2.08
N LEU A 220 9.05 7.49 -0.78
CA LEU A 220 9.45 8.54 0.16
C LEU A 220 10.97 8.70 0.24
N GLU A 221 11.71 7.61 0.10
CA GLU A 221 13.16 7.57 0.30
C GLU A 221 13.93 8.00 -0.95
N ASN A 222 13.44 7.66 -2.15
CA ASN A 222 14.02 8.11 -3.43
C ASN A 222 12.92 8.48 -4.45
N PRO A 223 12.17 9.56 -4.19
CA PRO A 223 11.02 9.95 -5.02
C PRO A 223 11.38 10.32 -6.46
N THR A 224 12.57 10.89 -6.69
CA THR A 224 13.02 11.29 -8.02
C THR A 224 13.26 10.08 -8.91
N TYR A 225 14.01 9.09 -8.45
CA TYR A 225 14.24 7.87 -9.21
C TYR A 225 12.94 7.05 -9.37
N PHE A 226 12.10 7.04 -8.34
CA PHE A 226 10.78 6.40 -8.39
C PHE A 226 9.93 6.99 -9.53
N ALA A 227 9.86 8.31 -9.62
CA ALA A 227 9.14 9.02 -10.69
C ALA A 227 9.74 8.74 -12.08
N GLU A 228 11.07 8.79 -12.21
CA GLU A 228 11.76 8.45 -13.45
C GLU A 228 11.34 7.07 -14.00
N LYS A 229 11.15 6.09 -13.10
CA LYS A 229 10.74 4.74 -13.50
C LYS A 229 9.25 4.61 -13.84
N ILE A 230 8.42 5.57 -13.46
CA ILE A 230 7.03 5.66 -13.92
C ILE A 230 6.97 6.21 -15.36
N GLU A 231 7.89 7.12 -15.72
CA GLU A 231 7.94 7.74 -17.06
C GLU A 231 8.48 6.80 -18.15
N ASN A 232 9.30 5.81 -17.80
CA ASN A 232 9.96 4.89 -18.73
C ASN A 232 9.23 3.54 -18.84
#